data_86c1f5af7d698783db5e761b1e4b16ae
#
_entry.id   86c1f5af7d698783db5e761b1e4b16ae
#
_cell.length_a   1.000
_cell.length_b   1.000
_cell.length_c   1.000
_cell.angle_alpha   90.00
_cell.angle_beta   90.00
_cell.angle_gamma   90.00
#
_symmetry.space_group_name_H-M   'P 1'
#
loop_
_entity.id
_entity.type
_entity.pdbx_description
1 polymer ?
#
loop_
_entity_poly.entity_id
_entity_poly.type
_entity_poly.pdbx_seq_one_letter_code
_entity_poly.pdbx_strand_id
1 'polypeptide(L)' 'MRVRVDHGADAITINLTDRAIKDSAEVADGIVVDYDAEGRIVGVENLDASKRTDDPEALKQFSFELPTLG' A
#
# COMPACT_ATOMS: atom_id res chain seq x y z
N MET A 1 0.94 -2.47 11.48
CA MET A 1 0.61 -2.27 10.04
C MET A 1 -0.46 -1.21 9.92
N ARG A 2 -0.32 -0.33 8.96
CA ARG A 2 -1.29 0.73 8.74
C ARG A 2 -1.68 0.74 7.26
N VAL A 3 -2.99 0.79 6.98
CA VAL A 3 -3.51 0.87 5.62
C VAL A 3 -4.26 2.18 5.48
N ARG A 4 -3.95 2.93 4.43
CA ARG A 4 -4.62 4.19 4.14
C ARG A 4 -5.10 4.19 2.70
N VAL A 5 -6.38 4.48 2.53
CA VAL A 5 -6.98 4.72 1.22
C VAL A 5 -7.22 6.21 1.09
N ASP A 6 -6.54 6.85 0.15
CA ASP A 6 -6.67 8.28 -0.11
C ASP A 6 -7.41 8.45 -1.43
N HIS A 7 -8.70 8.75 -1.36
CA HIS A 7 -9.53 8.91 -2.55
C HIS A 7 -9.16 10.16 -3.34
N GLY A 8 -8.69 11.21 -2.66
CA GLY A 8 -8.26 12.43 -3.33
C GLY A 8 -7.00 12.23 -4.19
N ALA A 9 -6.07 11.45 -3.70
CA ALA A 9 -4.84 11.10 -4.43
C ALA A 9 -4.99 9.83 -5.27
N ASP A 10 -6.10 9.11 -5.13
CA ASP A 10 -6.36 7.82 -5.78
C ASP A 10 -5.23 6.83 -5.48
N ALA A 11 -4.85 6.73 -4.20
CA ALA A 11 -3.74 5.92 -3.76
C ALA A 11 -4.12 5.06 -2.56
N ILE A 12 -3.55 3.86 -2.52
CA ILE A 12 -3.64 2.97 -1.37
C ILE A 12 -2.22 2.74 -0.87
N THR A 13 -2.00 3.00 0.42
CA THR A 13 -0.68 2.82 1.04
C THR A 13 -0.80 1.80 2.16
N ILE A 14 0.12 0.84 2.18
CA ILE A 14 0.24 -0.15 3.24
C ILE A 14 1.61 0.05 3.89
N ASN A 15 1.61 0.45 5.16
CA ASN A 15 2.83 0.55 5.95
C ASN A 15 2.95 -0.71 6.80
N LEU A 16 3.97 -1.51 6.51
CA LEU A 16 4.20 -2.77 7.24
C LEU A 16 4.78 -2.52 8.63
N THR A 17 5.58 -1.47 8.75
CA THR A 17 6.22 -1.08 10.02
C THR A 17 6.21 0.44 10.14
N ASP A 18 6.61 0.93 11.32
CA ASP A 18 6.75 2.37 11.57
C ASP A 18 8.17 2.90 11.31
N ARG A 19 9.04 2.08 10.70
CA ARG A 19 10.40 2.53 10.40
C ARG A 19 10.38 3.63 9.36
N ALA A 20 11.37 4.52 9.45
CA ALA A 20 11.48 5.63 8.51
C ALA A 20 11.82 5.12 7.11
N ILE A 21 11.21 5.72 6.11
CA ILE A 21 11.49 5.43 4.70
C ILE A 21 12.80 6.13 4.33
N LYS A 22 13.76 5.37 3.83
CA LYS A 22 15.02 5.89 3.32
C LYS A 22 14.98 6.06 1.80
N ASP A 23 14.46 5.05 1.10
CA ASP A 23 14.40 5.03 -0.35
C ASP A 23 13.06 4.45 -0.80
N SER A 24 12.67 4.80 -2.01
CA SER A 24 11.46 4.26 -2.64
C SER A 24 11.79 3.93 -4.09
N ALA A 25 11.20 2.85 -4.62
CA ALA A 25 11.39 2.44 -5.99
C ALA A 25 10.05 2.04 -6.61
N GLU A 26 9.79 2.52 -7.82
CA GLU A 26 8.66 2.06 -8.60
C GLU A 26 9.04 0.72 -9.23
N VAL A 27 8.46 -0.37 -8.73
CA VAL A 27 8.82 -1.73 -9.16
C VAL A 27 7.94 -2.23 -10.29
N ALA A 28 6.80 -1.60 -10.48
CA ALA A 28 5.90 -1.81 -11.60
C ALA A 28 5.13 -0.51 -11.80
N ASP A 29 4.45 -0.36 -12.93
CA ASP A 29 3.69 0.86 -13.19
C ASP A 29 2.69 1.13 -12.06
N GLY A 30 2.90 2.23 -11.33
CA GLY A 30 2.03 2.64 -10.22
C GLY A 30 2.21 1.85 -8.93
N ILE A 31 3.16 0.94 -8.85
CA ILE A 31 3.46 0.19 -7.62
C ILE A 31 4.81 0.63 -7.09
N VAL A 32 4.80 1.26 -5.94
CA VAL A 32 6.01 1.80 -5.30
C VAL A 32 6.28 1.00 -4.03
N VAL A 33 7.53 0.58 -3.85
CA VAL A 33 7.98 -0.09 -2.63
C VAL A 33 8.89 0.85 -1.87
N ASP A 34 8.62 1.00 -0.58
CA ASP A 34 9.39 1.88 0.32
C ASP A 34 10.32 1.03 1.18
N TYR A 35 11.57 1.47 1.31
CA TYR A 35 12.64 0.74 2.01
C TYR A 35 13.20 1.57 3.15
N ASP A 36 13.63 0.91 4.21
CA ASP A 36 14.35 1.54 5.32
C ASP A 36 15.85 1.66 4.99
N ALA A 37 16.63 2.14 5.97
CA ALA A 37 18.06 2.36 5.79
C ALA A 37 18.84 1.06 5.59
N GLU A 38 18.31 -0.08 6.00
CA GLU A 38 18.93 -1.39 5.80
C GLU A 38 18.40 -2.11 4.55
N GLY A 39 17.57 -1.45 3.74
CA GLY A 39 17.04 -2.03 2.52
C GLY A 39 15.87 -2.99 2.74
N ARG A 40 15.26 -2.98 3.93
CA ARG A 40 14.09 -3.81 4.20
C ARG A 40 12.83 -3.07 3.75
N ILE A 41 11.82 -3.82 3.30
CA ILE A 41 10.55 -3.23 2.86
C ILE A 41 9.78 -2.76 4.09
N VAL A 42 9.39 -1.48 4.10
CA VAL A 42 8.58 -0.89 5.16
C VAL A 42 7.19 -0.51 4.70
N GLY A 43 6.97 -0.42 3.40
CA GLY A 43 5.66 -0.08 2.87
C GLY A 43 5.52 -0.33 1.39
N VAL A 44 4.27 -0.33 0.93
CA VAL A 44 3.92 -0.47 -0.48
C VAL A 44 2.83 0.54 -0.80
N GLU A 45 2.97 1.23 -1.93
CA GLU A 45 1.99 2.20 -2.40
C GLU A 45 1.42 1.75 -3.74
N ASN A 46 0.11 1.78 -3.86
CA ASN A 46 -0.59 1.50 -5.11
C ASN A 46 -1.17 2.81 -5.62
N LEU A 47 -0.57 3.38 -6.66
CA LEU A 47 -0.98 4.66 -7.25
C LEU A 47 -1.98 4.40 -8.37
N ASP A 48 -2.84 5.39 -8.62
CA ASP A 48 -3.92 5.28 -9.60
C ASP A 48 -4.80 4.06 -9.35
N ALA A 49 -5.14 3.84 -8.08
CA ALA A 49 -5.81 2.61 -7.63
C ALA A 49 -7.13 2.36 -8.35
N SER A 50 -7.93 3.41 -8.61
CA SER A 50 -9.22 3.26 -9.29
C SER A 50 -9.09 2.79 -10.73
N LYS A 51 -7.93 3.02 -11.34
CA LYS A 51 -7.65 2.60 -12.71
C LYS A 51 -7.13 1.17 -12.82
N ARG A 52 -6.84 0.56 -11.66
CA ARG A 52 -6.28 -0.79 -11.57
C ARG A 52 -7.33 -1.87 -11.40
N THR A 53 -8.58 -1.47 -11.25
CA THR A 53 -9.68 -2.39 -11.03
C THR A 53 -10.81 -2.06 -11.99
N ASP A 54 -11.60 -3.05 -12.34
CA ASP A 54 -12.83 -2.87 -13.10
C ASP A 54 -14.01 -2.54 -12.18
N ASP A 55 -13.78 -2.47 -10.86
CA ASP A 55 -14.80 -2.16 -9.87
C ASP A 55 -14.29 -1.09 -8.89
N PRO A 56 -14.26 0.19 -9.30
CA PRO A 56 -13.77 1.26 -8.42
C PRO A 56 -14.57 1.42 -7.13
N GLU A 57 -15.84 1.01 -7.11
CA GLU A 57 -16.65 1.09 -5.90
C GLU A 57 -16.14 0.17 -4.80
N ALA A 58 -15.43 -0.91 -5.16
CA ALA A 58 -14.82 -1.79 -4.17
C ALA A 58 -13.79 -1.07 -3.31
N LEU A 59 -13.20 0.02 -3.79
CA LEU A 59 -12.22 0.81 -3.04
C LEU A 59 -12.85 1.59 -1.89
N LYS A 60 -14.18 1.66 -1.83
CA LYS A 60 -14.91 2.30 -0.75
C LYS A 60 -15.30 1.32 0.35
N GLN A 61 -14.97 0.05 0.16
CA GLN A 61 -15.27 -1.01 1.11
C GLN A 61 -13.96 -1.63 1.57
N PHE A 62 -13.88 -1.92 2.85
CA PHE A 62 -12.66 -2.47 3.43
C PHE A 62 -13.04 -3.60 4.39
N SER A 63 -12.42 -4.76 4.19
CA SER A 63 -12.50 -5.86 5.15
C SER A 63 -11.10 -6.23 5.59
N PHE A 64 -10.97 -6.63 6.85
CA PHE A 64 -9.70 -7.01 7.43
C PHE A 64 -9.86 -8.36 8.10
N GLU A 65 -9.04 -9.31 7.68
CA GLU A 65 -9.12 -10.68 8.15
C GLU A 65 -7.80 -11.09 8.77
N LEU A 66 -7.86 -11.61 10.00
CA LEU A 66 -6.72 -12.21 10.69
C LEU A 66 -7.03 -13.67 10.95
N PRO A 67 -6.60 -14.58 10.05
CA PRO A 67 -6.79 -16.01 10.30
C PRO A 67 -6.11 -16.42 11.59
N THR A 68 -6.69 -17.38 12.29
CA THR A 68 -6.09 -17.94 13.48
C THR A 68 -4.80 -18.67 13.08
N LEU A 69 -3.69 -18.30 13.75
CA LEU A 69 -2.43 -19.00 13.61
C LEU A 69 -2.41 -20.14 14.63
N GLY A 70 -2.63 -21.33 14.14
CA GLY A 70 -2.70 -22.50 14.99
C GLY A 70 -1.42 -23.25 15.11
#